data_edb4aa3dd1773cd672db920f9c3cd085
#
_entry.id   edb4aa3dd1773cd672db920f9c3cd085
#
_cell.length_a   1.000
_cell.length_b   1.000
_cell.length_c   1.000
_cell.angle_alpha   90.00
_cell.angle_beta   90.00
_cell.angle_gamma   90.00
#
_symmetry.space_group_name_H-M   'P 1'
#
loop_
_entity.id
_entity.type
_entity.pdbx_description
1 polymer ?
#
loop_
_entity_poly.entity_id
_entity_poly.type
_entity_poly.pdbx_seq_one_letter_code
_entity_poly.pdbx_strand_id
1 'polypeptide(L)'
;MSLNKEQILTLTCLKEVGVKGIGPQKIFSIGNAVKDRGLAIQEYEDLYRLMKDMKEKVINSVSLDELNDANLCARKIIDASNQAGIGLIGFYDNEFPDILRKTVNENGKLDPPLLLWYRGDFSIARMPGLAIIGTREVTPEGISTGIHLAGKFAKRGFNIVSGLAVGCDTCGHQGALKVEGKTTAILANGLDHNSIYPPDNQDLAEEIVKKGGLLLSEYHIGTPVNRYNLVARDRLQAGLSLGTLVVQTGEKGGTMHAATATLQAGKPLYTVLFQDDATNQHEKCQGNALLVSRGAAYIKADDNIDGICEGLKNWKPFKKDLFD
;
A
#
# COMPACT_ATOMS: atom_id res chain seq x y z
N MET A 1 18.98 -17.54 4.27
CA MET A 1 19.45 -16.15 4.26
C MET A 1 18.76 -15.41 3.13
N SER A 2 18.66 -14.11 3.16
CA SER A 2 17.89 -13.28 2.19
C SER A 2 18.56 -11.91 2.06
N LEU A 3 18.18 -11.16 1.04
CA LEU A 3 18.63 -9.77 0.90
C LEU A 3 18.05 -8.92 2.05
N ASN A 4 18.87 -8.02 2.60
CA ASN A 4 18.41 -7.01 3.55
C ASN A 4 17.87 -5.77 2.81
N LYS A 5 17.22 -4.87 3.54
CA LYS A 5 16.59 -3.65 2.99
C LYS A 5 17.58 -2.70 2.29
N GLU A 6 18.82 -2.59 2.78
CA GLU A 6 19.86 -1.76 2.16
C GLU A 6 20.31 -2.34 0.82
N GLN A 7 20.50 -3.66 0.74
CA GLN A 7 20.83 -4.36 -0.50
C GLN A 7 19.70 -4.25 -1.54
N ILE A 8 18.43 -4.38 -1.11
CA ILE A 8 17.27 -4.18 -2.00
C ILE A 8 17.25 -2.75 -2.51
N LEU A 9 17.46 -1.76 -1.64
CA LEU A 9 17.48 -0.34 -2.04
C LEU A 9 18.64 -0.06 -3.00
N THR A 10 19.83 -0.62 -2.75
CA THR A 10 20.98 -0.53 -3.66
C THR A 10 20.61 -1.04 -5.06
N LEU A 11 20.00 -2.23 -5.15
CA LEU A 11 19.55 -2.77 -6.44
C LEU A 11 18.48 -1.88 -7.10
N THR A 12 17.62 -1.24 -6.31
CA THR A 12 16.63 -0.27 -6.83
C THR A 12 17.33 1.00 -7.35
N CYS A 13 18.40 1.45 -6.68
CA CYS A 13 19.18 2.63 -7.07
C CYS A 13 20.05 2.44 -8.31
N LEU A 14 20.20 1.21 -8.84
CA LEU A 14 20.91 0.95 -10.10
C LEU A 14 20.35 1.79 -11.27
N LYS A 15 19.05 2.07 -11.28
CA LYS A 15 18.44 2.94 -12.30
C LYS A 15 18.93 4.39 -12.21
N GLU A 16 19.24 4.87 -11.00
CA GLU A 16 19.71 6.25 -10.76
C GLU A 16 21.15 6.46 -11.25
N VAL A 17 21.94 5.38 -11.32
CA VAL A 17 23.31 5.39 -11.86
C VAL A 17 23.37 4.94 -13.33
N GLY A 18 22.20 4.88 -13.99
CA GLY A 18 22.10 4.66 -15.43
C GLY A 18 21.88 3.22 -15.87
N VAL A 19 21.85 2.24 -14.97
CA VAL A 19 21.56 0.85 -15.29
C VAL A 19 20.07 0.67 -15.54
N LYS A 20 19.72 0.21 -16.74
CA LYS A 20 18.32 -0.02 -17.14
C LYS A 20 17.94 -1.49 -17.03
N GLY A 21 16.64 -1.75 -16.77
CA GLY A 21 16.07 -3.10 -16.80
C GLY A 21 16.15 -3.89 -15.51
N ILE A 22 16.72 -3.35 -14.44
CA ILE A 22 16.66 -3.93 -13.08
C ILE A 22 15.42 -3.40 -12.39
N GLY A 23 14.29 -4.05 -12.62
CA GLY A 23 13.02 -3.75 -11.95
C GLY A 23 12.69 -4.75 -10.83
N PRO A 24 11.53 -4.60 -10.16
CA PRO A 24 11.15 -5.43 -9.02
C PRO A 24 11.28 -6.93 -9.25
N GLN A 25 10.84 -7.44 -10.41
CA GLN A 25 10.93 -8.88 -10.73
C GLN A 25 12.38 -9.38 -10.77
N LYS A 26 13.32 -8.57 -11.29
CA LYS A 26 14.75 -8.92 -11.30
C LYS A 26 15.35 -8.92 -9.90
N ILE A 27 14.94 -7.97 -9.07
CA ILE A 27 15.36 -7.90 -7.67
C ILE A 27 14.83 -9.12 -6.89
N PHE A 28 13.59 -9.54 -7.13
CA PHE A 28 13.07 -10.80 -6.58
C PHE A 28 13.85 -12.02 -7.09
N SER A 29 14.22 -12.05 -8.38
CA SER A 29 15.05 -13.14 -8.93
C SER A 29 16.42 -13.22 -8.22
N ILE A 30 17.06 -12.07 -7.96
CA ILE A 30 18.32 -12.03 -7.18
C ILE A 30 18.09 -12.50 -5.74
N GLY A 31 17.04 -12.00 -5.08
CA GLY A 31 16.71 -12.41 -3.71
C GLY A 31 16.42 -13.91 -3.57
N ASN A 32 15.73 -14.50 -4.54
CA ASN A 32 15.49 -15.93 -4.60
C ASN A 32 16.80 -16.70 -4.79
N ALA A 33 17.69 -16.25 -5.68
CA ALA A 33 18.98 -16.88 -5.86
C ALA A 33 19.85 -16.88 -4.58
N VAL A 34 19.77 -15.79 -3.78
CA VAL A 34 20.39 -15.71 -2.45
C VAL A 34 19.82 -16.80 -1.52
N LYS A 35 18.50 -16.91 -1.46
CA LYS A 35 17.79 -17.87 -0.61
C LYS A 35 18.08 -19.33 -1.02
N ASP A 36 17.93 -19.64 -2.31
CA ASP A 36 18.05 -20.99 -2.85
C ASP A 36 19.47 -21.54 -2.72
N ARG A 37 20.49 -20.68 -2.85
CA ARG A 37 21.89 -21.05 -2.67
C ARG A 37 22.35 -20.96 -1.21
N GLY A 38 21.51 -20.53 -0.28
CA GLY A 38 21.85 -20.38 1.14
C GLY A 38 22.98 -19.38 1.41
N LEU A 39 23.14 -18.37 0.54
CA LEU A 39 24.26 -17.43 0.60
C LEU A 39 24.07 -16.40 1.70
N ALA A 40 25.16 -16.10 2.43
CA ALA A 40 25.28 -14.92 3.27
C ALA A 40 25.92 -13.80 2.44
N ILE A 41 25.16 -12.78 2.11
CA ILE A 41 25.69 -11.58 1.47
C ILE A 41 26.16 -10.63 2.59
N GLN A 42 27.46 -10.65 2.87
CA GLN A 42 28.08 -9.79 3.88
C GLN A 42 28.60 -8.50 3.25
N GLU A 43 29.25 -8.62 2.10
CA GLU A 43 29.81 -7.50 1.34
C GLU A 43 29.12 -7.39 -0.04
N TYR A 44 29.25 -6.23 -0.67
CA TYR A 44 28.68 -5.99 -2.00
C TYR A 44 29.35 -6.80 -3.10
N GLU A 45 30.61 -7.19 -2.88
CA GLU A 45 31.35 -8.13 -3.75
C GLU A 45 30.69 -9.50 -3.80
N ASP A 46 30.06 -9.97 -2.71
CA ASP A 46 29.32 -11.25 -2.70
C ASP A 46 28.07 -11.13 -3.58
N LEU A 47 27.36 -10.01 -3.46
CA LEU A 47 26.19 -9.70 -4.29
C LEU A 47 26.60 -9.58 -5.77
N TYR A 48 27.69 -8.90 -6.05
CA TYR A 48 28.25 -8.76 -7.39
C TYR A 48 28.60 -10.12 -8.01
N ARG A 49 29.32 -11.00 -7.27
CA ARG A 49 29.66 -12.37 -7.72
C ARG A 49 28.41 -13.18 -8.04
N LEU A 50 27.41 -13.15 -7.15
CA LEU A 50 26.13 -13.81 -7.40
C LEU A 50 25.48 -13.30 -8.69
N MET A 51 25.42 -11.97 -8.88
CA MET A 51 24.84 -11.38 -10.09
C MET A 51 25.58 -11.76 -11.36
N LYS A 52 26.92 -11.89 -11.32
CA LYS A 52 27.73 -12.39 -12.44
C LYS A 52 27.45 -13.83 -12.80
N ASP A 53 27.14 -14.66 -11.81
CA ASP A 53 26.79 -16.08 -12.02
C ASP A 53 25.36 -16.30 -12.54
N MET A 54 24.52 -15.26 -12.51
CA MET A 54 23.15 -15.38 -13.02
C MET A 54 23.11 -15.37 -14.56
N LYS A 55 22.27 -16.24 -15.13
CA LYS A 55 22.13 -16.37 -16.58
C LYS A 55 21.42 -15.19 -17.26
N GLU A 56 20.84 -14.28 -16.48
CA GLU A 56 20.10 -13.13 -17.00
C GLU A 56 21.07 -12.01 -17.41
N LYS A 57 21.13 -11.72 -18.73
CA LYS A 57 22.08 -10.74 -19.30
C LYS A 57 22.04 -9.37 -18.62
N VAL A 58 20.85 -8.86 -18.28
CA VAL A 58 20.69 -7.54 -17.62
C VAL A 58 21.32 -7.54 -16.23
N ILE A 59 21.10 -8.58 -15.43
CA ILE A 59 21.70 -8.72 -14.08
C ILE A 59 23.22 -8.90 -14.21
N ASN A 60 23.65 -9.77 -15.09
CA ASN A 60 25.07 -10.08 -15.31
C ASN A 60 25.85 -8.90 -15.90
N SER A 61 25.22 -7.96 -16.61
CA SER A 61 25.90 -6.82 -17.19
C SER A 61 26.33 -5.73 -16.19
N VAL A 62 25.72 -5.70 -14.97
CA VAL A 62 26.04 -4.71 -13.94
C VAL A 62 27.52 -4.82 -13.54
N SER A 63 28.25 -3.72 -13.57
CA SER A 63 29.65 -3.64 -13.09
C SER A 63 29.70 -3.47 -11.56
N LEU A 64 30.87 -3.74 -10.99
CA LEU A 64 31.10 -3.51 -9.55
C LEU A 64 31.03 -2.01 -9.23
N ASP A 65 31.54 -1.15 -10.10
CA ASP A 65 31.51 0.31 -9.91
C ASP A 65 30.06 0.84 -9.91
N GLU A 66 29.22 0.39 -10.85
CA GLU A 66 27.78 0.72 -10.86
C GLU A 66 27.06 0.25 -9.58
N LEU A 67 27.42 -0.92 -9.07
CA LEU A 67 26.83 -1.43 -7.81
C LEU A 67 27.29 -0.59 -6.61
N ASN A 68 28.56 -0.19 -6.56
CA ASN A 68 29.11 0.68 -5.51
C ASN A 68 28.48 2.08 -5.56
N ASP A 69 28.34 2.66 -6.74
CA ASP A 69 27.70 3.97 -6.90
C ASP A 69 26.21 3.92 -6.50
N ALA A 70 25.51 2.85 -6.85
CA ALA A 70 24.14 2.61 -6.42
C ALA A 70 24.03 2.45 -4.89
N ASN A 71 25.01 1.81 -4.25
CA ASN A 71 25.09 1.71 -2.79
C ASN A 71 25.30 3.08 -2.13
N LEU A 72 26.18 3.91 -2.66
CA LEU A 72 26.37 5.27 -2.17
C LEU A 72 25.08 6.10 -2.29
N CYS A 73 24.34 5.92 -3.39
CA CYS A 73 23.03 6.55 -3.57
C CYS A 73 22.03 6.04 -2.50
N ALA A 74 21.94 4.73 -2.30
CA ALA A 74 21.04 4.12 -1.31
C ALA A 74 21.32 4.61 0.11
N ARG A 75 22.59 4.69 0.51
CA ARG A 75 22.99 5.22 1.84
C ARG A 75 22.58 6.68 2.04
N LYS A 76 22.78 7.53 1.04
CA LYS A 76 22.33 8.94 1.11
C LYS A 76 20.80 9.04 1.31
N ILE A 77 20.03 8.19 0.63
CA ILE A 77 18.57 8.15 0.78
C ILE A 77 18.20 7.68 2.20
N ILE A 78 18.84 6.63 2.71
CA ILE A 78 18.61 6.12 4.07
C ILE A 78 18.92 7.19 5.11
N ASP A 79 20.08 7.86 5.00
CA ASP A 79 20.52 8.88 5.96
C ASP A 79 19.55 10.06 5.97
N ALA A 80 19.16 10.57 4.81
CA ALA A 80 18.19 11.65 4.69
C ALA A 80 16.82 11.25 5.28
N SER A 81 16.39 10.01 5.03
CA SER A 81 15.12 9.50 5.55
C SER A 81 15.15 9.36 7.08
N ASN A 82 16.24 8.82 7.64
CA ASN A 82 16.41 8.68 9.08
C ASN A 82 16.42 10.05 9.78
N GLN A 83 17.07 11.07 9.20
CA GLN A 83 17.04 12.44 9.71
C GLN A 83 15.63 13.05 9.71
N ALA A 84 14.77 12.63 8.78
CA ALA A 84 13.37 13.03 8.71
C ALA A 84 12.43 12.15 9.55
N GLY A 85 12.95 11.21 10.35
CA GLY A 85 12.14 10.27 11.14
C GLY A 85 11.35 9.25 10.28
N ILE A 86 11.85 8.96 9.07
CA ILE A 86 11.25 8.01 8.13
C ILE A 86 12.07 6.71 8.16
N GLY A 87 11.42 5.62 8.58
CA GLY A 87 12.03 4.30 8.60
C GLY A 87 11.87 3.56 7.27
N LEU A 88 12.64 2.49 7.11
CA LEU A 88 12.61 1.61 5.95
C LEU A 88 12.47 0.16 6.38
N ILE A 89 11.61 -0.61 5.69
CA ILE A 89 11.50 -2.05 5.84
C ILE A 89 11.52 -2.73 4.48
N GLY A 90 12.16 -3.88 4.38
CA GLY A 90 12.30 -4.68 3.17
C GLY A 90 11.41 -5.92 3.17
N PHE A 91 11.07 -6.40 1.98
CA PHE A 91 10.22 -7.58 1.78
C PHE A 91 10.67 -8.82 2.57
N TYR A 92 11.97 -9.01 2.79
CA TYR A 92 12.53 -10.17 3.49
C TYR A 92 12.71 -9.95 5.00
N ASP A 93 12.46 -8.74 5.52
CA ASP A 93 12.54 -8.46 6.95
C ASP A 93 11.43 -9.19 7.70
N ASN A 94 11.70 -9.72 8.90
CA ASN A 94 10.73 -10.46 9.71
C ASN A 94 9.51 -9.60 10.10
N GLU A 95 9.72 -8.30 10.23
CA GLU A 95 8.69 -7.32 10.57
C GLU A 95 7.80 -6.94 9.39
N PHE A 96 8.16 -7.33 8.16
CA PHE A 96 7.34 -7.00 6.98
C PHE A 96 5.97 -7.69 7.08
N PRO A 97 4.84 -6.98 6.84
CA PRO A 97 3.50 -7.55 6.98
C PRO A 97 3.26 -8.70 5.99
N ASP A 98 2.94 -9.91 6.51
CA ASP A 98 2.73 -11.09 5.66
C ASP A 98 1.60 -10.92 4.65
N ILE A 99 0.57 -10.14 5.01
CA ILE A 99 -0.54 -9.86 4.12
C ILE A 99 -0.08 -9.09 2.86
N LEU A 100 0.93 -8.20 3.00
CA LEU A 100 1.49 -7.46 1.86
C LEU A 100 2.37 -8.32 0.96
N ARG A 101 2.96 -9.42 1.46
CA ARG A 101 3.70 -10.38 0.62
C ARG A 101 2.81 -11.04 -0.44
N LYS A 102 1.49 -11.06 -0.21
CA LYS A 102 0.46 -11.64 -1.08
C LYS A 102 -0.34 -10.61 -1.86
N THR A 103 0.16 -9.38 -1.94
CA THR A 103 -0.49 -8.32 -2.71
C THR A 103 -0.55 -8.71 -4.19
N VAL A 104 -1.74 -8.56 -4.77
CA VAL A 104 -1.96 -8.71 -6.21
C VAL A 104 -2.36 -7.36 -6.80
N ASN A 105 -2.05 -7.15 -8.07
CA ASN A 105 -2.51 -5.99 -8.82
C ASN A 105 -3.91 -6.25 -9.44
N GLU A 106 -4.45 -5.26 -10.15
CA GLU A 106 -5.76 -5.34 -10.79
C GLU A 106 -5.89 -6.46 -11.85
N ASN A 107 -4.76 -6.98 -12.35
CA ASN A 107 -4.72 -8.10 -13.29
C ASN A 107 -4.60 -9.47 -12.58
N GLY A 108 -4.68 -9.51 -11.24
CA GLY A 108 -4.55 -10.72 -10.44
C GLY A 108 -3.12 -11.29 -10.39
N LYS A 109 -2.13 -10.53 -10.86
CA LYS A 109 -0.72 -10.92 -10.75
C LYS A 109 -0.17 -10.51 -9.40
N LEU A 110 0.63 -11.38 -8.82
CA LEU A 110 1.35 -11.10 -7.58
C LEU A 110 2.31 -9.93 -7.79
N ASP A 111 2.17 -8.89 -6.95
CA ASP A 111 2.89 -7.62 -7.06
C ASP A 111 3.12 -6.99 -5.68
N PRO A 112 3.85 -7.70 -4.78
CA PRO A 112 4.15 -7.19 -3.46
C PRO A 112 5.18 -6.05 -3.54
N PRO A 113 5.17 -5.11 -2.57
CA PRO A 113 6.21 -4.09 -2.47
C PRO A 113 7.53 -4.72 -2.03
N LEU A 114 8.64 -4.33 -2.67
CA LEU A 114 10.00 -4.73 -2.28
C LEU A 114 10.49 -4.00 -1.03
N LEU A 115 10.16 -2.73 -0.94
CA LEU A 115 10.53 -1.81 0.13
C LEU A 115 9.33 -0.98 0.52
N LEU A 116 9.22 -0.67 1.81
CA LEU A 116 8.25 0.28 2.33
C LEU A 116 8.96 1.28 3.23
N TRP A 117 8.81 2.54 2.89
CA TRP A 117 9.11 3.65 3.76
C TRP A 117 7.94 3.88 4.71
N TYR A 118 8.22 4.20 5.95
CA TYR A 118 7.16 4.41 6.94
C TYR A 118 7.48 5.57 7.88
N ARG A 119 6.43 6.25 8.34
CA ARG A 119 6.48 7.29 9.36
C ARG A 119 5.31 7.10 10.32
N GLY A 120 5.58 7.09 11.62
CA GLY A 120 4.60 6.78 12.66
C GLY A 120 4.76 5.37 13.23
N ASP A 121 3.69 4.82 13.79
CA ASP A 121 3.71 3.51 14.46
C ASP A 121 3.56 2.36 13.45
N PHE A 122 4.69 1.74 13.07
CA PHE A 122 4.70 0.63 12.12
C PHE A 122 3.97 -0.63 12.63
N SER A 123 3.81 -0.77 13.95
CA SER A 123 3.15 -1.96 14.53
C SER A 123 1.71 -2.12 14.06
N ILE A 124 1.03 -1.01 13.75
CA ILE A 124 -0.37 -1.04 13.28
C ILE A 124 -0.54 -1.65 11.88
N ALA A 125 0.52 -1.76 11.08
CA ALA A 125 0.47 -2.46 9.82
C ALA A 125 0.15 -3.97 9.95
N ARG A 126 0.27 -4.52 11.16
CA ARG A 126 -0.08 -5.91 11.49
C ARG A 126 -1.48 -6.08 12.05
N MET A 127 -2.18 -4.99 12.32
CA MET A 127 -3.57 -5.04 12.75
C MET A 127 -4.48 -5.47 11.60
N PRO A 128 -5.67 -6.03 11.89
CA PRO A 128 -6.69 -6.25 10.87
C PRO A 128 -6.98 -4.95 10.13
N GLY A 129 -6.65 -4.86 8.85
CA GLY A 129 -6.88 -3.68 8.02
C GLY A 129 -8.23 -3.72 7.32
N LEU A 130 -8.88 -2.57 7.17
CA LEU A 130 -10.01 -2.35 6.26
C LEU A 130 -9.71 -1.14 5.38
N ALA A 131 -9.65 -1.33 4.07
CA ALA A 131 -9.53 -0.20 3.16
C ALA A 131 -10.86 0.55 3.09
N ILE A 132 -10.84 1.88 3.25
CA ILE A 132 -12.00 2.76 3.02
C ILE A 132 -11.59 3.78 1.97
N ILE A 133 -12.21 3.69 0.81
CA ILE A 133 -11.81 4.43 -0.39
C ILE A 133 -13.04 4.97 -1.13
N GLY A 134 -12.78 5.82 -2.13
CA GLY A 134 -13.85 6.32 -3.00
C GLY A 134 -13.47 7.56 -3.78
N THR A 135 -14.50 8.25 -4.27
CA THR A 135 -14.34 9.46 -5.07
C THR A 135 -13.71 10.61 -4.27
N ARG A 136 -13.03 11.50 -4.95
CA ARG A 136 -12.55 12.78 -4.40
C ARG A 136 -13.68 13.82 -4.23
N GLU A 137 -14.76 13.68 -5.01
CA GLU A 137 -15.92 14.55 -5.01
C GLU A 137 -17.08 13.84 -4.32
N VAL A 138 -17.10 13.92 -2.98
CA VAL A 138 -18.06 13.21 -2.12
C VAL A 138 -19.27 14.07 -1.86
N THR A 139 -20.47 13.47 -1.91
CA THR A 139 -21.70 14.14 -1.48
C THR A 139 -21.72 14.36 0.04
N PRO A 140 -22.49 15.32 0.57
CA PRO A 140 -22.62 15.54 2.01
C PRO A 140 -23.04 14.26 2.75
N GLU A 141 -23.94 13.45 2.17
CA GLU A 141 -24.36 12.16 2.73
C GLU A 141 -23.21 11.15 2.70
N GLY A 142 -22.42 11.14 1.63
CA GLY A 142 -21.21 10.30 1.52
C GLY A 142 -20.16 10.66 2.57
N ILE A 143 -19.97 11.94 2.87
CA ILE A 143 -19.03 12.40 3.92
C ILE A 143 -19.50 11.87 5.29
N SER A 144 -20.76 12.09 5.66
CA SER A 144 -21.30 11.69 6.96
C SER A 144 -21.25 10.16 7.13
N THR A 145 -21.67 9.44 6.10
CA THR A 145 -21.68 7.95 6.11
C THR A 145 -20.28 7.38 6.12
N GLY A 146 -19.35 7.92 5.33
CA GLY A 146 -17.95 7.47 5.30
C GLY A 146 -17.26 7.64 6.65
N ILE A 147 -17.40 8.80 7.29
CA ILE A 147 -16.86 9.08 8.63
C ILE A 147 -17.49 8.12 9.66
N HIS A 148 -18.80 7.95 9.60
CA HIS A 148 -19.53 7.10 10.55
C HIS A 148 -19.09 5.62 10.44
N LEU A 149 -19.06 5.05 9.25
CA LEU A 149 -18.66 3.66 9.04
C LEU A 149 -17.18 3.45 9.39
N ALA A 150 -16.28 4.36 9.02
CA ALA A 150 -14.88 4.29 9.42
C ALA A 150 -14.73 4.24 10.94
N GLY A 151 -15.46 5.08 11.67
CA GLY A 151 -15.48 5.06 13.12
C GLY A 151 -16.05 3.76 13.70
N LYS A 152 -17.12 3.20 13.09
CA LYS A 152 -17.68 1.90 13.52
C LYS A 152 -16.67 0.76 13.42
N PHE A 153 -15.92 0.66 12.31
CA PHE A 153 -14.88 -0.36 12.11
C PHE A 153 -13.67 -0.10 13.01
N ALA A 154 -13.22 1.14 13.13
CA ALA A 154 -12.09 1.50 14.00
C ALA A 154 -12.36 1.13 15.48
N LYS A 155 -13.58 1.37 16.00
CA LYS A 155 -14.00 0.95 17.35
C LYS A 155 -13.96 -0.57 17.54
N ARG A 156 -14.02 -1.36 16.46
CA ARG A 156 -13.91 -2.83 16.50
C ARG A 156 -12.49 -3.34 16.29
N GLY A 157 -11.51 -2.43 16.37
CA GLY A 157 -10.10 -2.75 16.34
C GLY A 157 -9.53 -2.91 14.93
N PHE A 158 -10.20 -2.38 13.90
CA PHE A 158 -9.64 -2.33 12.55
C PHE A 158 -8.73 -1.11 12.39
N ASN A 159 -7.59 -1.32 11.76
CA ASN A 159 -6.77 -0.27 11.18
C ASN A 159 -7.46 0.21 9.88
N ILE A 160 -7.88 1.46 9.82
CA ILE A 160 -8.50 2.02 8.61
C ILE A 160 -7.40 2.41 7.63
N VAL A 161 -7.38 1.75 6.49
CA VAL A 161 -6.37 1.96 5.44
C VAL A 161 -6.96 2.82 4.34
N SER A 162 -6.26 3.86 3.92
CA SER A 162 -6.68 4.70 2.80
C SER A 162 -5.49 5.41 2.13
N GLY A 163 -5.77 6.25 1.14
CA GLY A 163 -4.74 6.84 0.27
C GLY A 163 -4.44 8.31 0.52
N LEU A 164 -5.00 8.90 1.54
CA LEU A 164 -4.85 10.33 1.87
C LEU A 164 -5.39 11.30 0.80
N ALA A 165 -6.12 10.86 -0.20
CA ALA A 165 -6.76 11.76 -1.16
C ALA A 165 -7.87 12.58 -0.48
N VAL A 166 -8.21 13.76 -1.03
CA VAL A 166 -9.43 14.47 -0.62
C VAL A 166 -10.65 13.56 -0.84
N GLY A 167 -11.72 13.80 -0.10
CA GLY A 167 -12.98 13.08 -0.27
C GLY A 167 -13.08 11.81 0.59
N CYS A 168 -13.40 10.68 0.00
CA CYS A 168 -13.67 9.44 0.75
C CYS A 168 -12.47 8.97 1.60
N ASP A 169 -11.24 9.14 1.12
CA ASP A 169 -10.04 8.76 1.86
C ASP A 169 -9.91 9.62 3.14
N THR A 170 -10.14 10.92 3.01
CA THR A 170 -10.21 11.86 4.15
C THR A 170 -11.26 11.41 5.16
N CYS A 171 -12.48 11.02 4.69
CA CYS A 171 -13.55 10.52 5.57
C CYS A 171 -13.12 9.29 6.34
N GLY A 172 -12.40 8.36 5.68
CA GLY A 172 -11.85 7.15 6.30
C GLY A 172 -10.92 7.49 7.47
N HIS A 173 -9.92 8.33 7.23
CA HIS A 173 -8.95 8.74 8.24
C HIS A 173 -9.62 9.50 9.39
N GLN A 174 -10.44 10.52 9.08
CA GLN A 174 -11.13 11.30 10.10
C GLN A 174 -12.09 10.47 10.95
N GLY A 175 -12.80 9.50 10.35
CA GLY A 175 -13.69 8.61 11.08
C GLY A 175 -12.95 7.75 12.10
N ALA A 176 -11.76 7.24 11.76
CA ALA A 176 -10.91 6.52 12.68
C ALA A 176 -10.37 7.43 13.80
N LEU A 177 -9.85 8.61 13.44
CA LEU A 177 -9.25 9.55 14.39
C LEU A 177 -10.27 10.12 15.39
N LYS A 178 -11.54 10.32 14.97
CA LYS A 178 -12.63 10.76 15.85
C LYS A 178 -12.92 9.83 17.02
N VAL A 179 -12.61 8.55 16.87
CA VAL A 179 -12.86 7.52 17.87
C VAL A 179 -11.57 6.99 18.48
N GLU A 180 -10.47 7.72 18.33
CA GLU A 180 -9.13 7.34 18.80
C GLU A 180 -8.66 5.99 18.25
N GLY A 181 -9.21 5.58 17.10
CA GLY A 181 -8.85 4.37 16.39
C GLY A 181 -7.56 4.54 15.58
N LYS A 182 -7.10 3.44 14.98
CA LYS A 182 -5.88 3.43 14.18
C LYS A 182 -6.17 3.60 12.71
N THR A 183 -5.29 4.33 12.03
CA THR A 183 -5.40 4.53 10.58
C THR A 183 -4.02 4.56 9.92
N THR A 184 -3.95 4.01 8.71
CA THR A 184 -2.76 3.98 7.86
C THR A 184 -3.05 4.68 6.55
N ALA A 185 -2.27 5.71 6.24
CA ALA A 185 -2.29 6.35 4.93
C ALA A 185 -1.19 5.77 4.04
N ILE A 186 -1.56 5.25 2.86
CA ILE A 186 -0.61 4.75 1.87
C ILE A 186 -0.45 5.80 0.78
N LEU A 187 0.76 6.35 0.62
CA LEU A 187 1.05 7.47 -0.26
C LEU A 187 1.74 7.02 -1.55
N ALA A 188 1.61 7.84 -2.59
CA ALA A 188 2.22 7.64 -3.90
C ALA A 188 3.46 8.54 -4.13
N ASN A 189 4.04 9.03 -3.06
CA ASN A 189 5.13 10.02 -3.00
C ASN A 189 5.98 9.80 -1.75
N GLY A 190 7.06 10.58 -1.57
CA GLY A 190 7.87 10.57 -0.36
C GLY A 190 7.07 10.96 0.89
N LEU A 191 7.53 10.53 2.07
CA LEU A 191 6.83 10.75 3.35
C LEU A 191 7.30 12.02 4.08
N ASP A 192 8.25 12.76 3.51
CA ASP A 192 8.67 14.06 4.01
C ASP A 192 7.57 15.11 3.77
N HIS A 193 7.48 16.08 4.66
CA HIS A 193 6.41 17.08 4.66
C HIS A 193 6.17 17.73 3.30
N ASN A 194 7.25 18.10 2.60
CA ASN A 194 7.17 18.78 1.30
C ASN A 194 6.70 17.86 0.15
N SER A 195 6.82 16.56 0.30
CA SER A 195 6.38 15.58 -0.71
C SER A 195 4.92 15.16 -0.53
N ILE A 196 4.32 15.38 0.66
CA ILE A 196 2.95 14.91 0.95
C ILE A 196 1.93 15.52 0.00
N TYR A 197 1.13 14.64 -0.62
CA TYR A 197 0.08 15.02 -1.56
C TYR A 197 -1.27 14.33 -1.22
N PRO A 198 -2.39 15.03 -1.32
CA PRO A 198 -2.53 16.44 -1.72
C PRO A 198 -2.12 17.41 -0.60
N PRO A 199 -1.76 18.67 -0.94
CA PRO A 199 -1.42 19.69 0.07
C PRO A 199 -2.54 19.93 1.07
N ASP A 200 -3.80 19.84 0.66
CA ASP A 200 -4.99 19.99 1.52
C ASP A 200 -5.01 18.99 2.69
N ASN A 201 -4.34 17.86 2.56
CA ASN A 201 -4.30 16.80 3.57
C ASN A 201 -2.95 16.66 4.28
N GLN A 202 -2.03 17.65 4.13
CA GLN A 202 -0.76 17.65 4.87
C GLN A 202 -0.99 17.64 6.39
N ASP A 203 -1.87 18.50 6.88
CA ASP A 203 -2.22 18.56 8.31
C ASP A 203 -2.84 17.25 8.80
N LEU A 204 -3.66 16.60 7.97
CA LEU A 204 -4.24 15.30 8.28
C LEU A 204 -3.15 14.22 8.38
N ALA A 205 -2.14 14.25 7.50
CA ALA A 205 -1.00 13.31 7.58
C ALA A 205 -0.23 13.48 8.90
N GLU A 206 0.03 14.72 9.31
CA GLU A 206 0.69 15.01 10.60
C GLU A 206 -0.18 14.57 11.79
N GLU A 207 -1.49 14.80 11.74
CA GLU A 207 -2.42 14.35 12.77
C GLU A 207 -2.45 12.83 12.88
N ILE A 208 -2.45 12.10 11.75
CA ILE A 208 -2.37 10.64 11.72
C ILE A 208 -1.15 10.16 12.50
N VAL A 209 0.05 10.68 12.19
CA VAL A 209 1.29 10.31 12.87
C VAL A 209 1.24 10.67 14.36
N LYS A 210 0.82 11.88 14.69
CA LYS A 210 0.72 12.39 16.07
C LYS A 210 -0.19 11.54 16.95
N LYS A 211 -1.26 10.98 16.38
CA LYS A 211 -2.22 10.10 17.09
C LYS A 211 -1.83 8.61 17.04
N GLY A 212 -0.58 8.32 16.67
CA GLY A 212 -0.06 6.96 16.63
C GLY A 212 -0.64 6.13 15.48
N GLY A 213 -0.95 6.77 14.37
CA GLY A 213 -1.22 6.17 13.08
C GLY A 213 0.06 5.99 12.26
N LEU A 214 -0.09 5.67 10.98
CA LEU A 214 1.01 5.28 10.12
C LEU A 214 0.88 5.90 8.73
N LEU A 215 1.97 6.41 8.19
CA LEU A 215 2.13 6.69 6.77
C LEU A 215 3.03 5.63 6.15
N LEU A 216 2.65 5.11 4.98
CA LEU A 216 3.42 4.12 4.21
C LEU A 216 3.61 4.59 2.77
N SER A 217 4.77 4.28 2.17
CA SER A 217 5.04 4.53 0.76
C SER A 217 6.08 3.57 0.20
N GLU A 218 6.00 3.24 -1.09
CA GLU A 218 7.09 2.58 -1.83
C GLU A 218 8.17 3.57 -2.29
N TYR A 219 7.91 4.87 -2.13
CA TYR A 219 8.74 5.94 -2.68
C TYR A 219 9.57 6.60 -1.58
N HIS A 220 10.86 6.79 -1.84
CA HIS A 220 11.77 7.42 -0.89
C HIS A 220 11.50 8.93 -0.71
N ILE A 221 12.09 9.50 0.32
CA ILE A 221 12.08 10.95 0.60
C ILE A 221 12.38 11.77 -0.67
N GLY A 222 11.66 12.87 -0.84
CA GLY A 222 11.82 13.79 -1.97
C GLY A 222 11.18 13.31 -3.30
N THR A 223 10.56 12.12 -3.33
CA THR A 223 9.89 11.64 -4.54
C THR A 223 8.55 12.35 -4.73
N PRO A 224 8.33 13.08 -5.84
CA PRO A 224 7.07 13.75 -6.11
C PRO A 224 5.98 12.77 -6.52
N VAL A 225 4.71 13.17 -6.30
CA VAL A 225 3.57 12.43 -6.81
C VAL A 225 3.53 12.47 -8.35
N ASN A 226 3.10 11.37 -8.94
CA ASN A 226 2.72 11.30 -10.34
C ASN A 226 1.55 10.33 -10.56
N ARG A 227 0.92 10.38 -11.74
CA ARG A 227 -0.26 9.57 -12.05
C ARG A 227 0.00 8.06 -12.00
N TYR A 228 1.19 7.63 -12.37
CA TYR A 228 1.54 6.21 -12.39
C TYR A 228 1.71 5.67 -10.98
N ASN A 229 2.36 6.45 -10.12
CA ASN A 229 2.53 6.10 -8.71
C ASN A 229 1.20 6.03 -7.99
N LEU A 230 0.24 6.93 -8.31
CA LEU A 230 -1.11 6.91 -7.73
C LEU A 230 -1.82 5.60 -8.03
N VAL A 231 -1.82 5.15 -9.29
CA VAL A 231 -2.45 3.88 -9.69
C VAL A 231 -1.70 2.67 -9.08
N ALA A 232 -0.36 2.69 -9.15
CA ALA A 232 0.44 1.59 -8.60
C ALA A 232 0.24 1.41 -7.08
N ARG A 233 0.04 2.51 -6.33
CA ARG A 233 -0.20 2.51 -4.90
C ARG A 233 -1.53 1.85 -4.52
N ASP A 234 -2.57 1.96 -5.36
CA ASP A 234 -3.93 1.50 -5.01
C ASP A 234 -3.98 0.00 -4.66
N ARG A 235 -3.11 -0.83 -5.27
CA ARG A 235 -2.98 -2.25 -4.91
C ARG A 235 -2.55 -2.47 -3.47
N LEU A 236 -1.80 -1.53 -2.89
CA LEU A 236 -1.34 -1.65 -1.49
C LEU A 236 -2.45 -1.38 -0.48
N GLN A 237 -3.42 -0.53 -0.82
CA GLN A 237 -4.60 -0.32 0.04
C GLN A 237 -5.39 -1.63 0.17
N ALA A 238 -5.67 -2.27 -0.97
CA ALA A 238 -6.27 -3.61 -0.99
C ALA A 238 -5.34 -4.65 -0.34
N GLY A 239 -4.03 -4.56 -0.60
CA GLY A 239 -3.01 -5.49 -0.10
C GLY A 239 -2.93 -5.53 1.42
N LEU A 240 -2.85 -4.36 2.08
CA LEU A 240 -2.74 -4.24 3.54
C LEU A 240 -4.06 -4.54 4.28
N SER A 241 -5.17 -4.68 3.56
CA SER A 241 -6.49 -4.81 4.14
C SER A 241 -7.05 -6.22 3.99
N LEU A 242 -7.90 -6.64 4.92
CA LEU A 242 -8.67 -7.89 4.86
C LEU A 242 -9.87 -7.80 3.92
N GLY A 243 -10.30 -6.59 3.61
CA GLY A 243 -11.36 -6.26 2.66
C GLY A 243 -11.37 -4.77 2.37
N THR A 244 -12.26 -4.34 1.49
CA THR A 244 -12.38 -2.94 1.06
C THR A 244 -13.83 -2.48 1.15
N LEU A 245 -14.05 -1.29 1.68
CA LEU A 245 -15.30 -0.55 1.66
C LEU A 245 -15.16 0.64 0.72
N VAL A 246 -15.95 0.67 -0.34
CA VAL A 246 -16.09 1.82 -1.23
C VAL A 246 -17.26 2.67 -0.76
N VAL A 247 -17.00 3.90 -0.34
CA VAL A 247 -18.06 4.82 0.13
C VAL A 247 -18.89 5.30 -1.06
N GLN A 248 -18.27 6.00 -1.97
CA GLN A 248 -18.87 6.47 -3.23
C GLN A 248 -17.87 6.36 -4.36
N THR A 249 -18.30 5.93 -5.53
CA THR A 249 -17.47 5.93 -6.73
C THR A 249 -18.32 6.07 -8.00
N GLY A 250 -17.80 6.78 -9.00
CA GLY A 250 -18.31 6.69 -10.35
C GLY A 250 -17.91 5.35 -11.01
N GLU A 251 -18.42 5.11 -12.20
CA GLU A 251 -18.13 3.86 -12.94
C GLU A 251 -16.67 3.75 -13.40
N LYS A 252 -15.94 4.86 -13.43
CA LYS A 252 -14.54 4.96 -13.85
C LYS A 252 -13.73 5.72 -12.81
N GLY A 253 -12.42 5.47 -12.77
CA GLY A 253 -11.47 6.21 -11.90
C GLY A 253 -10.62 5.33 -11.03
N GLY A 254 -9.74 5.96 -10.22
CA GLY A 254 -8.74 5.28 -9.39
C GLY A 254 -9.34 4.29 -8.38
N THR A 255 -10.50 4.60 -7.80
CA THR A 255 -11.21 3.72 -6.86
C THR A 255 -11.47 2.33 -7.46
N MET A 256 -11.74 2.26 -8.77
CA MET A 256 -12.01 0.99 -9.45
C MET A 256 -10.76 0.09 -9.54
N HIS A 257 -9.53 0.65 -9.56
CA HIS A 257 -8.28 -0.13 -9.53
C HIS A 257 -8.14 -0.87 -8.18
N ALA A 258 -8.31 -0.17 -7.06
CA ALA A 258 -8.23 -0.78 -5.73
C ALA A 258 -9.37 -1.79 -5.49
N ALA A 259 -10.61 -1.47 -5.93
CA ALA A 259 -11.75 -2.39 -5.83
C ALA A 259 -11.51 -3.66 -6.66
N THR A 260 -10.98 -3.52 -7.88
CA THR A 260 -10.62 -4.66 -8.74
C THR A 260 -9.51 -5.50 -8.11
N ALA A 261 -8.43 -4.87 -7.59
CA ALA A 261 -7.36 -5.59 -6.89
C ALA A 261 -7.90 -6.36 -5.67
N THR A 262 -8.87 -5.79 -4.93
CA THR A 262 -9.55 -6.47 -3.83
C THR A 262 -10.25 -7.76 -4.29
N LEU A 263 -11.04 -7.67 -5.37
CA LEU A 263 -11.74 -8.85 -5.94
C LEU A 263 -10.75 -9.88 -6.48
N GLN A 264 -9.70 -9.45 -7.17
CA GLN A 264 -8.65 -10.34 -7.69
C GLN A 264 -7.88 -11.06 -6.58
N ALA A 265 -7.76 -10.44 -5.40
CA ALA A 265 -7.20 -11.07 -4.21
C ALA A 265 -8.18 -12.03 -3.52
N GLY A 266 -9.40 -12.18 -4.00
CA GLY A 266 -10.48 -12.95 -3.35
C GLY A 266 -10.92 -12.38 -2.01
N LYS A 267 -10.68 -11.07 -1.78
CA LYS A 267 -11.05 -10.39 -0.54
C LYS A 267 -12.47 -9.84 -0.60
N PRO A 268 -13.18 -9.77 0.54
CA PRO A 268 -14.49 -9.13 0.62
C PRO A 268 -14.46 -7.68 0.14
N LEU A 269 -15.40 -7.33 -0.70
CA LEU A 269 -15.63 -5.97 -1.19
C LEU A 269 -17.02 -5.51 -0.78
N TYR A 270 -17.10 -4.36 -0.17
CA TYR A 270 -18.33 -3.72 0.25
C TYR A 270 -18.49 -2.37 -0.42
N THR A 271 -19.73 -1.94 -0.60
CA THR A 271 -20.04 -0.58 -1.04
C THR A 271 -21.28 -0.05 -0.33
N VAL A 272 -21.35 1.27 -0.15
CA VAL A 272 -22.46 1.86 0.60
C VAL A 272 -23.74 1.89 -0.23
N LEU A 273 -24.85 1.48 0.39
CA LEU A 273 -26.21 1.77 -0.05
C LEU A 273 -26.75 2.88 0.86
N PHE A 274 -26.93 4.08 0.31
CA PHE A 274 -27.45 5.22 1.04
C PHE A 274 -28.96 5.10 1.27
N GLN A 275 -29.48 5.73 2.33
CA GLN A 275 -30.92 5.76 2.61
C GLN A 275 -31.64 6.68 1.61
N ASP A 276 -30.97 7.73 1.14
CA ASP A 276 -31.47 8.67 0.16
C ASP A 276 -31.25 8.15 -1.28
N ASP A 277 -32.35 7.96 -2.00
CA ASP A 277 -32.31 7.50 -3.38
C ASP A 277 -31.65 8.50 -4.32
N ALA A 278 -31.75 9.81 -4.06
CA ALA A 278 -31.10 10.81 -4.88
C ALA A 278 -29.58 10.67 -4.80
N THR A 279 -29.03 10.37 -3.62
CA THR A 279 -27.61 10.06 -3.44
C THR A 279 -27.21 8.79 -4.18
N ASN A 280 -28.03 7.72 -4.14
CA ASN A 280 -27.73 6.47 -4.86
C ASN A 280 -27.74 6.66 -6.39
N GLN A 281 -28.58 7.59 -6.89
CA GLN A 281 -28.67 7.93 -8.32
C GLN A 281 -27.61 8.94 -8.77
N HIS A 282 -26.88 9.57 -7.86
CA HIS A 282 -25.84 10.53 -8.17
C HIS A 282 -24.73 9.90 -9.00
N GLU A 283 -24.15 10.61 -9.97
CA GLU A 283 -23.11 10.10 -10.87
C GLU A 283 -21.90 9.49 -10.13
N LYS A 284 -21.56 10.04 -8.96
CA LYS A 284 -20.47 9.54 -8.11
C LYS A 284 -20.86 8.30 -7.28
N CYS A 285 -22.09 7.79 -7.42
CA CYS A 285 -22.56 6.56 -6.80
C CYS A 285 -22.87 5.45 -7.81
N GLN A 286 -22.90 5.74 -9.10
CA GLN A 286 -23.22 4.74 -10.13
C GLN A 286 -22.25 3.56 -10.12
N GLY A 287 -20.98 3.79 -9.79
CA GLY A 287 -19.99 2.74 -9.61
C GLY A 287 -20.28 1.80 -8.42
N ASN A 288 -21.03 2.25 -7.40
CA ASN A 288 -21.41 1.39 -6.28
C ASN A 288 -22.28 0.23 -6.75
N ALA A 289 -23.32 0.50 -7.56
CA ALA A 289 -24.16 -0.54 -8.14
C ALA A 289 -23.37 -1.45 -9.11
N LEU A 290 -22.47 -0.87 -9.90
CA LEU A 290 -21.58 -1.64 -10.77
C LEU A 290 -20.67 -2.59 -9.97
N LEU A 291 -20.15 -2.17 -8.83
CA LEU A 291 -19.32 -3.05 -7.96
C LEU A 291 -20.14 -4.21 -7.39
N VAL A 292 -21.42 -3.99 -7.05
CA VAL A 292 -22.30 -5.07 -6.58
C VAL A 292 -22.54 -6.09 -7.69
N SER A 293 -22.73 -5.67 -8.93
CA SER A 293 -22.85 -6.59 -10.07
C SER A 293 -21.58 -7.43 -10.31
N ARG A 294 -20.42 -6.97 -9.76
CA ARG A 294 -19.12 -7.66 -9.82
C ARG A 294 -18.80 -8.48 -8.58
N GLY A 295 -19.71 -8.55 -7.59
CA GLY A 295 -19.57 -9.38 -6.39
C GLY A 295 -19.33 -8.60 -5.08
N ALA A 296 -19.42 -7.27 -5.07
CA ALA A 296 -19.46 -6.51 -3.83
C ALA A 296 -20.79 -6.69 -3.09
N ALA A 297 -20.77 -6.58 -1.77
CA ALA A 297 -21.99 -6.53 -0.96
C ALA A 297 -22.32 -5.08 -0.55
N TYR A 298 -23.61 -4.77 -0.48
CA TYR A 298 -24.03 -3.50 0.10
C TYR A 298 -23.88 -3.48 1.62
N ILE A 299 -23.54 -2.30 2.15
CA ILE A 299 -23.57 -1.96 3.58
C ILE A 299 -24.30 -0.64 3.77
N LYS A 300 -25.14 -0.52 4.80
CA LYS A 300 -25.81 0.71 5.20
C LYS A 300 -25.14 1.32 6.45
N ALA A 301 -25.33 2.61 6.65
CA ALA A 301 -24.76 3.33 7.81
C ALA A 301 -25.21 2.71 9.17
N ASP A 302 -26.45 2.28 9.27
CA ASP A 302 -27.11 1.73 10.45
C ASP A 302 -26.95 0.22 10.63
N ASP A 303 -26.40 -0.50 9.65
CA ASP A 303 -26.20 -1.95 9.74
C ASP A 303 -25.40 -2.35 10.98
N ASN A 304 -25.76 -3.46 11.61
CA ASN A 304 -24.86 -4.13 12.54
C ASN A 304 -23.72 -4.80 11.78
N ILE A 305 -22.50 -4.31 12.04
CA ILE A 305 -21.31 -4.78 11.31
C ILE A 305 -20.54 -5.91 12.01
N ASP A 306 -21.06 -6.47 13.11
CA ASP A 306 -20.32 -7.48 13.90
C ASP A 306 -20.01 -8.72 13.07
N GLY A 307 -21.02 -9.24 12.34
CA GLY A 307 -20.83 -10.37 11.41
C GLY A 307 -19.87 -10.07 10.27
N ILE A 308 -19.87 -8.84 9.76
CA ILE A 308 -18.88 -8.38 8.75
C ILE A 308 -17.47 -8.40 9.33
N CYS A 309 -17.30 -7.86 10.55
CA CYS A 309 -16.01 -7.82 11.23
C CYS A 309 -15.46 -9.24 11.49
N GLU A 310 -16.31 -10.17 11.90
CA GLU A 310 -15.93 -11.58 12.09
C GLU A 310 -15.53 -12.23 10.76
N GLY A 311 -16.34 -12.03 9.70
CA GLY A 311 -16.03 -12.53 8.37
C GLY A 311 -14.70 -12.02 7.83
N LEU A 312 -14.41 -10.72 8.01
CA LEU A 312 -13.13 -10.12 7.63
C LEU A 312 -11.95 -10.73 8.41
N LYS A 313 -12.06 -10.85 9.73
CA LYS A 313 -10.99 -11.42 10.58
C LYS A 313 -10.73 -12.91 10.29
N ASN A 314 -11.75 -13.64 9.85
CA ASN A 314 -11.65 -15.05 9.49
C ASN A 314 -11.25 -15.28 8.02
N TRP A 315 -11.16 -14.21 7.22
CA TRP A 315 -10.72 -14.32 5.84
C TRP A 315 -9.28 -14.86 5.76
N LYS A 316 -9.07 -15.85 4.89
CA LYS A 316 -7.75 -16.42 4.64
C LYS A 316 -7.39 -16.22 3.19
N PRO A 317 -6.17 -15.77 2.88
CA PRO A 317 -5.73 -15.61 1.51
C PRO A 317 -5.77 -16.96 0.77
N PHE A 318 -6.16 -16.93 -0.51
CA PHE A 318 -5.97 -18.10 -1.37
C PHE A 318 -4.47 -18.49 -1.35
N LYS A 319 -4.19 -19.80 -1.34
CA LYS A 319 -2.82 -20.33 -1.45
C LYS A 319 -2.28 -20.02 -2.87
N LYS A 320 -1.81 -18.81 -3.10
CA LYS A 320 -0.89 -18.49 -4.18
C LYS A 320 0.40 -18.05 -3.50
N ASP A 321 1.40 -18.90 -3.50
CA ASP A 321 2.74 -18.54 -3.06
C ASP A 321 3.50 -17.90 -4.22
N LEU A 322 4.41 -16.95 -3.91
CA LEU A 322 5.29 -16.29 -4.88
C LEU A 322 6.22 -17.29 -5.62
N PHE A 323 6.18 -18.54 -5.22
CA PHE A 323 7.14 -19.58 -5.55
C PHE A 323 6.49 -20.84 -6.12
N ASP A 324 5.16 -20.82 -6.44
CA ASP A 324 4.45 -21.88 -7.17
C ASP A 324 4.55 -21.71 -8.69
#